data_244c1d0a35cb1cc537c3d9ca5975aa47
#
_entry.id   244c1d0a35cb1cc537c3d9ca5975aa47
#
_cell.length_a   1.000
_cell.length_b   1.000
_cell.length_c   1.000
_cell.angle_alpha   90.00
_cell.angle_beta   90.00
_cell.angle_gamma   90.00
#
_symmetry.space_group_name_H-M   'P 1'
#
loop_
_entity.id
_entity.type
_entity.pdbx_description
1 polymer ?
#
loop_
_entity_poly.entity_id
_entity_poly.type
_entity_poly.pdbx_seq_one_letter_code
_entity_poly.pdbx_strand_id
1 'polypeptide(L)'
;MEQASAKKIESAPEIVDPPLSRFGVRQAFDLIDLLSSFGVARAFASPAARSRQSLTPWASMGGGSVTLVEALDLTASGSDAHGDVEARLGRVRAFAAQRLREHAAPTVLSVAGSARDAIIEEIRAYASAPVAGAEAPRLARGQVLVAHVEHGPDGLAVAALETHGVTTKDPTVHARKASKKH
;
A
#
# COMPACT_ATOMS: atom_id res chain seq x y z
N MET A 1 -6.76 55.61 15.97
CA MET A 1 -6.20 54.67 14.98
C MET A 1 -5.80 53.43 15.73
N GLU A 2 -6.67 52.44 15.70
CA GLU A 2 -6.54 51.22 16.48
C GLU A 2 -6.10 50.13 15.50
N GLN A 3 -4.87 49.60 15.65
CA GLN A 3 -4.36 48.53 14.83
C GLN A 3 -4.98 47.21 15.30
N ALA A 4 -5.85 46.63 14.47
CA ALA A 4 -6.38 45.30 14.66
C ALA A 4 -5.24 44.28 14.54
N SER A 5 -4.89 43.67 15.66
CA SER A 5 -3.93 42.56 15.75
C SER A 5 -4.48 41.34 15.02
N ALA A 6 -3.86 40.96 13.89
CA ALA A 6 -4.22 39.76 13.15
C ALA A 6 -3.94 38.52 14.02
N LYS A 7 -4.99 37.88 14.46
CA LYS A 7 -4.95 36.64 15.24
C LYS A 7 -4.32 35.55 14.37
N LYS A 8 -3.08 35.18 14.66
CA LYS A 8 -2.36 34.07 14.03
C LYS A 8 -3.18 32.81 14.25
N ILE A 9 -3.73 32.26 13.17
CA ILE A 9 -4.42 30.96 13.20
C ILE A 9 -3.32 29.94 13.49
N GLU A 10 -3.31 29.42 14.70
CA GLU A 10 -2.44 28.34 15.12
C GLU A 10 -2.85 27.10 14.29
N SER A 11 -1.97 26.66 13.39
CA SER A 11 -2.19 25.44 12.61
C SER A 11 -2.27 24.26 13.57
N ALA A 12 -3.33 23.44 13.43
CA ALA A 12 -3.47 22.22 14.21
C ALA A 12 -2.21 21.36 14.09
N PRO A 13 -1.78 20.68 15.16
CA PRO A 13 -0.58 19.85 15.13
C PRO A 13 -0.70 18.81 14.02
N GLU A 14 0.35 18.67 13.21
CA GLU A 14 0.43 17.69 12.16
C GLU A 14 0.45 16.29 12.78
N ILE A 15 -0.54 15.46 12.44
CA ILE A 15 -0.58 14.07 12.92
C ILE A 15 0.43 13.26 12.14
N VAL A 16 1.51 12.85 12.78
CA VAL A 16 2.64 12.14 12.16
C VAL A 16 2.22 10.79 11.58
N ASP A 17 1.29 10.08 12.21
CA ASP A 17 0.73 8.81 11.72
C ASP A 17 -0.82 8.85 11.72
N PRO A 18 -1.42 9.53 10.74
CA PRO A 18 -2.86 9.72 10.73
C PRO A 18 -3.59 8.40 10.42
N PRO A 19 -4.73 8.13 11.07
CA PRO A 19 -5.57 6.97 10.79
C PRO A 19 -6.23 7.05 9.40
N LEU A 20 -6.92 5.98 9.01
CA LEU A 20 -7.75 5.99 7.83
C LEU A 20 -8.84 7.08 7.94
N SER A 21 -9.07 7.77 6.82
CA SER A 21 -10.21 8.63 6.69
C SER A 21 -11.51 7.81 6.72
N ARG A 22 -12.65 8.47 6.91
CA ARG A 22 -13.98 7.85 6.84
C ARG A 22 -14.19 7.02 5.55
N PHE A 23 -13.66 7.50 4.42
CA PHE A 23 -13.71 6.76 3.16
C PHE A 23 -12.73 5.60 3.15
N GLY A 24 -11.52 5.78 3.68
CA GLY A 24 -10.54 4.69 3.81
C GLY A 24 -11.06 3.54 4.66
N VAL A 25 -11.81 3.82 5.72
CA VAL A 25 -12.47 2.78 6.52
C VAL A 25 -13.47 1.98 5.67
N ARG A 26 -14.33 2.65 4.88
CA ARG A 26 -15.27 1.95 3.98
C ARG A 26 -14.52 1.12 2.94
N GLN A 27 -13.49 1.67 2.34
CA GLN A 27 -12.63 0.94 1.40
C GLN A 27 -11.99 -0.30 2.04
N ALA A 28 -11.60 -0.23 3.32
CA ALA A 28 -11.07 -1.38 4.04
C ALA A 28 -12.12 -2.50 4.23
N PHE A 29 -13.40 -2.16 4.39
CA PHE A 29 -14.48 -3.15 4.38
C PHE A 29 -14.70 -3.76 2.99
N ASP A 30 -14.64 -2.96 1.93
CA ASP A 30 -14.76 -3.46 0.55
C ASP A 30 -13.63 -4.45 0.18
N LEU A 31 -12.47 -4.37 0.85
CA LEU A 31 -11.37 -5.31 0.65
C LEU A 31 -11.66 -6.72 1.16
N ILE A 32 -12.64 -6.93 2.05
CA ILE A 32 -12.94 -8.24 2.63
C ILE A 32 -13.26 -9.25 1.52
N ASP A 33 -14.22 -8.92 0.65
CA ASP A 33 -14.64 -9.80 -0.43
C ASP A 33 -13.53 -10.03 -1.45
N LEU A 34 -12.77 -8.98 -1.78
CA LEU A 34 -11.66 -9.08 -2.70
C LEU A 34 -10.56 -10.02 -2.18
N LEU A 35 -10.08 -9.81 -0.95
CA LEU A 35 -9.04 -10.65 -0.36
C LEU A 35 -9.51 -12.09 -0.16
N SER A 36 -10.77 -12.27 0.18
CA SER A 36 -11.39 -13.60 0.32
C SER A 36 -11.48 -14.32 -1.03
N SER A 37 -11.82 -13.63 -2.12
CA SER A 37 -11.91 -14.23 -3.45
C SER A 37 -10.56 -14.71 -3.98
N PHE A 38 -9.44 -14.06 -3.59
CA PHE A 38 -8.09 -14.52 -3.87
C PHE A 38 -7.57 -15.55 -2.86
N GLY A 39 -8.37 -15.97 -1.91
CA GLY A 39 -7.98 -16.95 -0.89
C GLY A 39 -6.82 -16.48 0.00
N VAL A 40 -6.72 -15.18 0.25
CA VAL A 40 -5.64 -14.62 1.07
C VAL A 40 -5.65 -15.27 2.46
N ALA A 41 -4.53 -15.88 2.83
CA ALA A 41 -4.34 -16.55 4.12
C ALA A 41 -3.22 -15.94 4.97
N ARG A 42 -2.38 -15.09 4.37
CA ARG A 42 -1.25 -14.44 5.07
C ARG A 42 -1.33 -12.93 4.82
N ALA A 43 -1.24 -12.16 5.89
CA ALA A 43 -1.30 -10.72 5.82
C ALA A 43 -0.14 -10.06 6.56
N PHE A 44 0.53 -9.14 5.88
CA PHE A 44 1.59 -8.33 6.44
C PHE A 44 1.27 -6.85 6.25
N ALA A 45 1.55 -6.04 7.25
CA ALA A 45 1.35 -4.60 7.17
C ALA A 45 2.55 -3.84 7.72
N SER A 46 2.82 -2.67 7.14
CA SER A 46 3.64 -1.67 7.82
C SER A 46 3.00 -1.29 9.16
N PRO A 47 3.78 -0.96 10.19
CA PRO A 47 3.28 -0.46 11.47
C PRO A 47 2.42 0.80 11.38
N ALA A 48 2.55 1.57 10.30
CA ALA A 48 1.75 2.77 10.07
C ALA A 48 0.25 2.51 10.20
N ALA A 49 -0.46 3.42 10.89
CA ALA A 49 -1.87 3.25 11.25
C ALA A 49 -2.76 2.93 10.05
N ARG A 50 -2.57 3.61 8.91
CA ARG A 50 -3.36 3.38 7.70
C ARG A 50 -3.16 1.98 7.13
N SER A 51 -1.92 1.48 7.13
CA SER A 51 -1.60 0.16 6.61
C SER A 51 -2.25 -0.93 7.46
N ARG A 52 -2.13 -0.84 8.79
CA ARG A 52 -2.78 -1.77 9.73
C ARG A 52 -4.29 -1.75 9.58
N GLN A 53 -4.88 -0.55 9.61
CA GLN A 53 -6.33 -0.36 9.57
C GLN A 53 -6.96 -0.82 8.25
N SER A 54 -6.21 -0.82 7.16
CA SER A 54 -6.71 -1.34 5.87
C SER A 54 -7.02 -2.83 5.90
N LEU A 55 -6.31 -3.61 6.71
CA LEU A 55 -6.50 -5.06 6.81
C LEU A 55 -7.30 -5.48 8.04
N THR A 56 -7.55 -4.58 9.00
CA THR A 56 -8.26 -4.89 10.24
C THR A 56 -9.66 -5.48 10.01
N PRO A 57 -10.53 -4.93 9.12
CA PRO A 57 -11.84 -5.52 8.89
C PRO A 57 -11.77 -6.96 8.36
N TRP A 58 -10.92 -7.21 7.37
CA TRP A 58 -10.69 -8.56 6.84
C TRP A 58 -10.22 -9.55 7.93
N ALA A 59 -9.24 -9.16 8.72
CA ALA A 59 -8.74 -9.99 9.82
C ALA A 59 -9.82 -10.30 10.86
N SER A 60 -10.62 -9.29 11.23
CA SER A 60 -11.72 -9.43 12.20
C SER A 60 -12.87 -10.30 11.70
N MET A 61 -13.05 -10.42 10.39
CA MET A 61 -14.08 -11.25 9.74
C MET A 61 -13.61 -12.68 9.46
N GLY A 62 -12.54 -13.13 10.06
CA GLY A 62 -12.04 -14.51 9.94
C GLY A 62 -10.94 -14.70 8.89
N GLY A 63 -10.41 -13.63 8.30
CA GLY A 63 -9.28 -13.69 7.35
C GLY A 63 -7.95 -14.09 7.99
N GLY A 64 -7.83 -14.05 9.30
CA GLY A 64 -6.61 -14.42 10.03
C GLY A 64 -5.94 -13.24 10.73
N SER A 65 -4.69 -13.40 11.12
CA SER A 65 -3.90 -12.37 11.80
C SER A 65 -3.10 -11.51 10.81
N VAL A 66 -2.93 -10.23 11.16
CA VAL A 66 -2.03 -9.31 10.43
C VAL A 66 -0.70 -9.23 11.18
N THR A 67 0.37 -9.61 10.51
CA THR A 67 1.74 -9.48 11.05
C THR A 67 2.28 -8.09 10.72
N LEU A 68 2.70 -7.35 11.74
CA LEU A 68 3.36 -6.05 11.54
C LEU A 68 4.83 -6.26 11.22
N VAL A 69 5.33 -5.54 10.22
CA VAL A 69 6.70 -5.68 9.71
C VAL A 69 7.37 -4.31 9.64
N GLU A 70 8.31 -4.07 10.55
CA GLU A 70 9.06 -2.81 10.64
C GLU A 70 9.81 -2.46 9.33
N ALA A 71 10.30 -3.48 8.62
CA ALA A 71 10.98 -3.27 7.34
C ALA A 71 10.09 -2.60 6.27
N LEU A 72 8.76 -2.66 6.42
CA LEU A 72 7.79 -2.02 5.53
C LEU A 72 7.46 -0.58 5.94
N ASP A 73 7.99 -0.09 7.07
CA ASP A 73 7.75 1.28 7.53
C ASP A 73 8.86 2.22 7.05
N LEU A 74 8.48 3.18 6.21
CA LEU A 74 9.35 4.26 5.75
C LEU A 74 9.03 5.60 6.43
N THR A 75 8.05 5.62 7.36
CA THR A 75 7.61 6.85 8.04
C THR A 75 8.39 7.15 9.31
N ALA A 76 9.11 6.17 9.87
CA ALA A 76 9.91 6.37 11.05
C ALA A 76 11.00 7.43 10.81
N SER A 77 10.77 8.62 11.34
CA SER A 77 11.68 9.76 11.24
C SER A 77 12.85 9.58 12.22
N GLY A 78 14.01 9.22 11.68
CA GLY A 78 15.29 9.35 12.39
C GLY A 78 16.12 10.44 11.73
N SER A 79 16.99 11.10 12.49
CA SER A 79 17.73 12.31 12.11
C SER A 79 18.78 12.18 10.99
N ASP A 80 18.90 11.02 10.34
CA ASP A 80 19.94 10.73 9.31
C ASP A 80 19.32 10.50 7.93
N ALA A 81 18.64 11.52 7.42
CA ALA A 81 17.53 11.38 6.49
C ALA A 81 17.85 10.94 5.05
N HIS A 82 19.06 11.02 4.50
CA HIS A 82 19.29 10.75 3.07
C HIS A 82 20.04 9.44 2.78
N GLY A 83 21.03 9.04 3.56
CA GLY A 83 21.72 7.75 3.37
C GLY A 83 20.88 6.53 3.78
N ASP A 84 19.88 6.74 4.62
CA ASP A 84 19.04 5.69 5.21
C ASP A 84 17.83 5.33 4.32
N VAL A 85 17.36 6.20 3.43
CA VAL A 85 16.18 5.95 2.59
C VAL A 85 16.42 4.79 1.63
N GLU A 86 17.55 4.75 0.93
CA GLU A 86 17.84 3.67 -0.01
C GLU A 86 18.06 2.34 0.71
N ALA A 87 18.74 2.36 1.85
CA ALA A 87 18.86 1.18 2.69
C ALA A 87 17.51 0.65 3.19
N ARG A 88 16.57 1.55 3.53
CA ARG A 88 15.19 1.19 3.90
C ARG A 88 14.43 0.60 2.72
N LEU A 89 14.51 1.22 1.54
CA LEU A 89 13.91 0.67 0.31
C LEU A 89 14.50 -0.69 -0.05
N GLY A 90 15.81 -0.88 0.15
CA GLY A 90 16.46 -2.18 0.00
C GLY A 90 15.86 -3.26 0.92
N ARG A 91 15.56 -2.94 2.18
CA ARG A 91 14.89 -3.88 3.10
C ARG A 91 13.46 -4.20 2.65
N VAL A 92 12.72 -3.22 2.14
CA VAL A 92 11.38 -3.42 1.58
C VAL A 92 11.42 -4.37 0.39
N ARG A 93 12.35 -4.15 -0.57
CA ARG A 93 12.55 -5.03 -1.74
C ARG A 93 12.94 -6.44 -1.30
N ALA A 94 13.88 -6.57 -0.36
CA ALA A 94 14.32 -7.87 0.15
C ALA A 94 13.15 -8.64 0.81
N PHE A 95 12.29 -7.96 1.57
CA PHE A 95 11.10 -8.56 2.15
C PHE A 95 10.13 -9.03 1.06
N ALA A 96 9.85 -8.21 0.05
CA ALA A 96 8.99 -8.58 -1.07
C ALA A 96 9.55 -9.77 -1.85
N ALA A 97 10.85 -9.73 -2.21
CA ALA A 97 11.53 -10.83 -2.89
C ALA A 97 11.46 -12.15 -2.11
N GLN A 98 11.60 -12.09 -0.80
CA GLN A 98 11.46 -13.26 0.05
C GLN A 98 10.04 -13.83 -0.04
N ARG A 99 8.99 -13.00 0.04
CA ARG A 99 7.59 -13.44 -0.08
C ARG A 99 7.30 -14.08 -1.44
N LEU A 100 7.84 -13.50 -2.51
CA LEU A 100 7.69 -14.05 -3.87
C LEU A 100 8.32 -15.44 -4.01
N ARG A 101 9.46 -15.69 -3.36
CA ARG A 101 10.16 -16.99 -3.41
C ARG A 101 9.52 -18.09 -2.57
N GLU A 102 8.65 -17.72 -1.64
CA GLU A 102 7.99 -18.70 -0.78
C GLU A 102 6.86 -19.40 -1.52
N HIS A 103 6.92 -20.73 -1.61
CA HIS A 103 5.78 -21.57 -1.97
C HIS A 103 4.76 -21.58 -0.83
N ALA A 104 4.03 -20.49 -0.68
CA ALA A 104 3.11 -20.28 0.42
C ALA A 104 1.72 -19.90 -0.08
N ALA A 105 0.76 -19.91 0.83
CA ALA A 105 -0.59 -19.44 0.56
C ALA A 105 -0.60 -17.98 0.07
N PRO A 106 -1.65 -17.56 -0.66
CA PRO A 106 -1.81 -16.19 -1.13
C PRO A 106 -1.61 -15.17 -0.01
N THR A 107 -0.81 -14.16 -0.31
CA THR A 107 -0.29 -13.22 0.69
C THR A 107 -0.65 -11.78 0.30
N VAL A 108 -1.11 -10.99 1.26
CA VAL A 108 -1.33 -9.55 1.08
C VAL A 108 -0.28 -8.73 1.83
N LEU A 109 0.22 -7.68 1.20
CA LEU A 109 1.09 -6.66 1.79
C LEU A 109 0.36 -5.32 1.81
N SER A 110 0.17 -4.73 2.99
CA SER A 110 -0.40 -3.38 3.13
C SER A 110 0.68 -2.40 3.50
N VAL A 111 0.97 -1.50 2.59
CA VAL A 111 2.02 -0.49 2.68
C VAL A 111 1.58 0.84 2.07
N ALA A 112 2.35 1.90 2.28
CA ALA A 112 2.05 3.22 1.74
C ALA A 112 3.30 3.85 1.09
N GLY A 113 3.07 4.86 0.24
CA GLY A 113 4.11 5.70 -0.34
C GLY A 113 5.16 4.94 -1.14
N SER A 114 6.42 5.28 -0.97
CA SER A 114 7.57 4.72 -1.68
C SER A 114 7.83 3.24 -1.38
N ALA A 115 7.41 2.73 -0.22
CA ALA A 115 7.47 1.29 0.07
C ALA A 115 6.62 0.48 -0.93
N ARG A 116 5.41 0.96 -1.26
CA ARG A 116 4.57 0.37 -2.29
C ARG A 116 5.29 0.34 -3.65
N ASP A 117 5.88 1.46 -4.04
CA ASP A 117 6.52 1.60 -5.34
C ASP A 117 7.73 0.66 -5.44
N ALA A 118 8.53 0.53 -4.39
CA ALA A 118 9.65 -0.41 -4.30
C ALA A 118 9.20 -1.88 -4.40
N ILE A 119 8.08 -2.25 -3.78
CA ILE A 119 7.50 -3.60 -3.90
C ILE A 119 7.05 -3.87 -5.34
N ILE A 120 6.41 -2.92 -5.99
CA ILE A 120 5.95 -3.05 -7.38
C ILE A 120 7.16 -3.21 -8.33
N GLU A 121 8.22 -2.46 -8.13
CA GLU A 121 9.47 -2.59 -8.89
C GLU A 121 10.07 -3.99 -8.71
N GLU A 122 10.13 -4.50 -7.46
CA GLU A 122 10.64 -5.83 -7.18
C GLU A 122 9.78 -6.92 -7.84
N ILE A 123 8.46 -6.85 -7.76
CA ILE A 123 7.55 -7.80 -8.45
C ILE A 123 7.83 -7.82 -9.94
N ARG A 124 8.05 -6.67 -10.56
CA ARG A 124 8.31 -6.55 -12.00
C ARG A 124 9.66 -7.13 -12.42
N ALA A 125 10.65 -7.11 -11.55
CA ALA A 125 11.95 -7.70 -11.82
C ALA A 125 11.85 -9.22 -12.12
N TYR A 126 10.77 -9.87 -11.68
CA TYR A 126 10.48 -11.28 -11.96
C TYR A 126 9.51 -11.51 -13.13
N ALA A 127 9.08 -10.47 -13.83
CA ALA A 127 8.21 -10.62 -15.00
C ALA A 127 8.99 -11.17 -16.18
N SER A 128 8.59 -12.33 -16.71
CA SER A 128 9.33 -13.09 -17.75
C SER A 128 9.21 -12.50 -19.15
N ALA A 129 8.27 -11.57 -19.39
CA ALA A 129 8.00 -10.88 -20.66
C ALA A 129 7.30 -9.55 -20.36
N PRO A 130 7.01 -8.71 -21.40
CA PRO A 130 6.08 -7.60 -21.20
C PRO A 130 4.74 -8.16 -20.73
N VAL A 131 4.56 -8.30 -19.43
CA VAL A 131 3.30 -8.73 -18.83
C VAL A 131 2.26 -7.69 -19.20
N ALA A 132 1.16 -8.11 -19.82
CA ALA A 132 0.05 -7.22 -20.12
C ALA A 132 -0.40 -6.52 -18.83
N GLY A 133 -0.36 -5.19 -18.80
CA GLY A 133 -0.55 -4.40 -17.58
C GLY A 133 0.75 -4.01 -16.85
N ALA A 134 1.93 -4.37 -17.37
CA ALA A 134 3.24 -4.03 -16.79
C ALA A 134 3.60 -2.52 -16.86
N GLU A 135 2.90 -1.72 -17.64
CA GLU A 135 2.83 -0.30 -17.35
C GLU A 135 2.10 -0.13 -16.03
N ALA A 136 2.87 -0.01 -14.93
CA ALA A 136 2.27 0.09 -13.62
C ALA A 136 1.31 1.28 -13.59
N PRO A 137 0.03 1.04 -13.55
CA PRO A 137 -0.86 2.10 -13.15
C PRO A 137 -0.39 2.50 -11.75
N ARG A 138 -0.19 3.80 -11.56
CA ARG A 138 -0.04 4.32 -10.20
C ARG A 138 -1.28 3.89 -9.44
N LEU A 139 -1.12 2.94 -8.53
CA LEU A 139 -2.24 2.46 -7.73
C LEU A 139 -2.89 3.65 -7.05
N ALA A 140 -4.16 3.87 -7.33
CA ALA A 140 -4.96 4.85 -6.63
C ALA A 140 -5.26 4.34 -5.21
N ARG A 141 -5.73 5.22 -4.35
CA ARG A 141 -6.16 4.84 -3.01
C ARG A 141 -7.29 3.81 -3.10
N GLY A 142 -7.20 2.75 -2.32
CA GLY A 142 -8.15 1.65 -2.32
C GLY A 142 -8.02 0.69 -3.52
N GLN A 143 -6.93 0.77 -4.28
CA GLN A 143 -6.62 -0.24 -5.29
C GLN A 143 -5.63 -1.28 -4.75
N VAL A 144 -5.78 -2.49 -5.26
CA VAL A 144 -4.91 -3.65 -4.98
C VAL A 144 -4.27 -4.08 -6.29
N LEU A 145 -2.96 -4.28 -6.27
CA LEU A 145 -2.23 -4.98 -7.33
C LEU A 145 -2.15 -6.46 -6.94
N VAL A 146 -2.57 -7.32 -7.83
CA VAL A 146 -2.43 -8.77 -7.71
C VAL A 146 -1.34 -9.24 -8.66
N ALA A 147 -0.37 -9.97 -8.12
CA ALA A 147 0.69 -10.62 -8.88
C ALA A 147 0.47 -12.14 -8.84
N HIS A 148 0.30 -12.74 -10.01
CA HIS A 148 0.23 -14.20 -10.17
C HIS A 148 1.65 -14.73 -10.33
N VAL A 149 2.07 -15.53 -9.35
CA VAL A 149 3.44 -16.02 -9.24
C VAL A 149 3.48 -17.50 -9.56
N GLU A 150 4.36 -17.87 -10.47
CA GLU A 150 4.65 -19.25 -10.83
C GLU A 150 6.03 -19.65 -10.32
N HIS A 151 6.12 -20.86 -9.79
CA HIS A 151 7.37 -21.48 -9.36
C HIS A 151 7.60 -22.70 -10.22
N GLY A 152 8.41 -22.55 -11.25
CA GLY A 152 8.74 -23.62 -12.19
C GLY A 152 10.17 -24.15 -12.02
N PRO A 153 10.57 -25.13 -12.86
CA PRO A 153 11.94 -25.64 -12.86
C PRO A 153 12.98 -24.57 -13.21
N ASP A 154 12.58 -23.55 -13.96
CA ASP A 154 13.45 -22.44 -14.35
C ASP A 154 13.49 -21.31 -13.29
N GLY A 155 12.80 -21.49 -12.18
CA GLY A 155 12.75 -20.56 -11.07
C GLY A 155 11.40 -19.84 -10.89
N LEU A 156 11.46 -18.68 -10.27
CA LEU A 156 10.33 -17.81 -9.99
C LEU A 156 10.01 -16.90 -11.18
N ALA A 157 8.76 -16.85 -11.58
CA ALA A 157 8.25 -15.89 -12.57
C ALA A 157 6.95 -15.24 -12.14
N VAL A 158 6.75 -13.99 -12.52
CA VAL A 158 5.45 -13.31 -12.43
C VAL A 158 4.75 -13.45 -13.78
N ALA A 159 3.72 -14.29 -13.81
CA ALA A 159 2.99 -14.64 -15.03
C ALA A 159 1.96 -13.59 -15.45
N ALA A 160 1.33 -12.92 -14.47
CA ALA A 160 0.34 -11.87 -14.73
C ALA A 160 0.31 -10.84 -13.60
N LEU A 161 -0.09 -9.62 -13.97
CA LEU A 161 -0.40 -8.53 -13.04
C LEU A 161 -1.79 -8.00 -13.35
N GLU A 162 -2.60 -7.83 -12.32
CA GLU A 162 -3.92 -7.22 -12.46
C GLU A 162 -4.18 -6.22 -11.34
N THR A 163 -5.03 -5.23 -11.61
CA THR A 163 -5.37 -4.18 -10.65
C THR A 163 -6.85 -4.22 -10.37
N HIS A 164 -7.19 -4.36 -9.09
CA HIS A 164 -8.56 -4.32 -8.62
C HIS A 164 -8.81 -3.03 -7.84
N GLY A 165 -9.98 -2.42 -8.06
CA GLY A 165 -10.47 -1.30 -7.29
C GLY A 165 -11.56 -1.74 -6.33
N VAL A 166 -11.67 -1.03 -5.21
CA VAL A 166 -12.81 -1.19 -4.29
C VAL A 166 -14.03 -0.40 -4.78
N THR A 167 -15.22 -0.81 -4.37
CA THR A 167 -16.48 -0.21 -4.78
C THR A 167 -16.62 1.24 -4.28
N THR A 168 -16.20 1.50 -3.06
CA THR A 168 -16.26 2.84 -2.45
C THR A 168 -15.25 3.79 -3.10
N LYS A 169 -15.74 4.77 -3.86
CA LYS A 169 -14.92 5.81 -4.48
C LYS A 169 -14.80 7.03 -3.58
N ASP A 170 -13.59 7.58 -3.46
CA ASP A 170 -13.35 8.82 -2.74
C ASP A 170 -13.85 10.00 -3.61
N PRO A 171 -14.88 10.75 -3.17
CA PRO A 171 -15.44 11.86 -3.94
C PRO A 171 -14.45 13.02 -4.15
N THR A 172 -13.41 13.15 -3.31
CA THR A 172 -12.42 14.21 -3.44
C THR A 172 -11.52 14.04 -4.67
N VAL A 173 -11.41 12.83 -5.22
CA VAL A 173 -10.63 12.54 -6.42
C VAL A 173 -11.27 13.17 -7.66
N HIS A 174 -12.59 13.25 -7.71
CA HIS A 174 -13.32 13.85 -8.84
C HIS A 174 -13.27 15.40 -8.82
N ALA A 175 -13.31 16.02 -7.64
CA ALA A 175 -13.24 17.48 -7.50
C ALA A 175 -11.91 18.06 -8.03
N ARG A 176 -10.77 17.36 -7.83
CA ARG A 176 -9.47 17.80 -8.34
C ARG A 176 -9.31 17.72 -9.87
N LYS A 177 -10.07 16.86 -10.56
CA LYS A 177 -10.07 16.80 -12.04
C LYS A 177 -10.89 17.91 -12.68
N ALA A 178 -11.94 18.37 -12.03
CA ALA A 178 -12.76 19.48 -12.51
C ALA A 178 -12.04 20.83 -12.38
N SER A 179 -11.27 21.06 -11.30
CA SER A 179 -10.53 22.31 -11.05
C SER A 179 -9.29 22.52 -11.95
N LYS A 180 -8.84 21.52 -12.72
CA LYS A 180 -7.71 21.65 -13.66
C LYS A 180 -8.12 21.96 -15.10
N LYS A 181 -9.41 22.19 -15.38
CA LYS A 181 -9.95 22.48 -16.72
C LYS A 181 -10.40 23.94 -16.92
N HIS A 182 -10.00 24.84 -16.01
CA HIS A 182 -10.20 26.30 -16.18
C HIS A 182 -8.86 27.02 -16.09
#